data_309c114c60ac35b3bc996f8fd096e521
#
_entry.id   309c114c60ac35b3bc996f8fd096e521
#
_cell.length_a   1.000
_cell.length_b   1.000
_cell.length_c   1.000
_cell.angle_alpha   90.00
_cell.angle_beta   90.00
_cell.angle_gamma   90.00
#
_symmetry.space_group_name_H-M   'P 1'
#
loop_
_entity.id
_entity.type
_entity.pdbx_description
1 polymer ?
#
loop_
_entity_poly.entity_id
_entity_poly.type
_entity_poly.pdbx_seq_one_letter_code
_entity_poly.pdbx_strand_id
1 'polypeptide(L)'
;MNKTLRWITGLSLLLGVFCQVASAENLNVVHSGKWPPYADAGLPQQGLAIELVMTALKRAGYTPVVNIDSLDRILEGGKLGVYDVFATPWFSEERNQYLYYSEPYLESYIRFIKKKDKKFDYESSADLKGMMIGIVADYAYDETFNQSRNLIKISERNLIQNLLKLTQGRIDLTLDDELVLQYEINQYMPNSMADLQLLPKPLAVRGIHIGVSRENPDHEKIAAAFDKAIAAMKKDGSYDLIVSKHYIYIKKPAQ
;
A
#
# COMPACT_ATOMS: atom_id res chain seq x y z
N MET A 1 -12.89 85.78 27.33
CA MET A 1 -13.79 84.58 27.42
C MET A 1 -13.37 83.65 26.30
N ASN A 2 -12.44 82.74 26.52
CA ASN A 2 -11.86 81.88 25.51
C ASN A 2 -12.43 80.48 25.68
N LYS A 3 -13.10 79.92 24.66
CA LYS A 3 -13.58 78.58 24.57
C LYS A 3 -12.55 77.80 23.77
N THR A 4 -11.76 76.91 24.41
CA THR A 4 -10.87 75.98 23.79
C THR A 4 -11.64 74.75 23.33
N LEU A 5 -11.68 74.53 22.00
CA LEU A 5 -12.26 73.35 21.36
C LEU A 5 -11.23 72.21 21.33
N ARG A 6 -11.51 71.13 22.10
CA ARG A 6 -10.66 69.91 22.12
C ARG A 6 -11.07 69.00 20.95
N TRP A 7 -10.18 68.75 19.99
CA TRP A 7 -10.31 67.76 18.95
C TRP A 7 -9.92 66.42 19.52
N ILE A 8 -10.82 65.45 19.53
CA ILE A 8 -10.56 64.04 19.86
C ILE A 8 -10.38 63.34 18.53
N THR A 9 -9.12 63.07 18.17
CA THR A 9 -8.79 62.19 17.02
C THR A 9 -8.92 60.74 17.45
N GLY A 10 -10.00 60.11 17.04
CA GLY A 10 -10.21 58.68 17.19
C GLY A 10 -9.34 57.92 16.18
N LEU A 11 -8.29 57.27 16.66
CA LEU A 11 -7.43 56.34 15.90
C LEU A 11 -8.14 55.00 15.83
N SER A 12 -8.88 54.73 14.74
CA SER A 12 -9.47 53.42 14.48
C SER A 12 -8.40 52.43 14.01
N LEU A 13 -7.99 51.55 14.92
CA LEU A 13 -7.08 50.44 14.64
C LEU A 13 -7.84 49.38 13.83
N LEU A 14 -7.73 49.37 12.50
CA LEU A 14 -8.19 48.29 11.64
C LEU A 14 -7.27 47.06 11.88
N LEU A 15 -7.69 46.12 12.72
CA LEU A 15 -7.11 44.79 12.76
C LEU A 15 -7.49 44.06 11.44
N GLY A 16 -6.58 44.08 10.47
CA GLY A 16 -6.67 43.24 9.28
C GLY A 16 -6.43 41.78 9.71
N VAL A 17 -7.52 41.00 9.75
CA VAL A 17 -7.41 39.54 9.85
C VAL A 17 -6.84 39.07 8.53
N PHE A 18 -5.52 38.85 8.48
CA PHE A 18 -4.86 38.10 7.39
C PHE A 18 -5.35 36.67 7.48
N CYS A 19 -6.40 36.32 6.72
CA CYS A 19 -6.76 34.97 6.45
C CYS A 19 -5.65 34.40 5.55
N GLN A 20 -4.65 33.74 6.14
CA GLN A 20 -3.69 32.95 5.38
C GLN A 20 -4.47 31.82 4.74
N VAL A 21 -4.74 31.95 3.43
CA VAL A 21 -5.21 30.84 2.61
C VAL A 21 -4.03 29.84 2.57
N ALA A 22 -4.06 28.82 3.43
CA ALA A 22 -3.11 27.72 3.35
C ALA A 22 -3.31 27.08 1.97
N SER A 23 -2.36 27.27 1.07
CA SER A 23 -2.34 26.54 -0.20
C SER A 23 -2.17 25.07 0.13
N ALA A 24 -3.06 24.22 -0.38
CA ALA A 24 -2.91 22.79 -0.21
C ALA A 24 -1.60 22.33 -0.88
N GLU A 25 -0.78 21.65 -0.12
CA GLU A 25 0.51 21.12 -0.60
C GLU A 25 0.27 19.98 -1.58
N ASN A 26 0.96 20.01 -2.72
CA ASN A 26 0.94 18.93 -3.70
C ASN A 26 1.82 17.78 -3.21
N LEU A 27 1.31 16.54 -3.26
CA LEU A 27 2.06 15.34 -2.93
C LEU A 27 2.11 14.37 -4.12
N ASN A 28 3.30 13.98 -4.53
CA ASN A 28 3.51 12.93 -5.53
C ASN A 28 3.34 11.56 -4.87
N VAL A 29 2.19 10.95 -5.07
CA VAL A 29 1.87 9.60 -4.57
C VAL A 29 2.22 8.58 -5.63
N VAL A 30 2.95 7.52 -5.29
CA VAL A 30 3.36 6.49 -6.25
C VAL A 30 2.93 5.09 -5.82
N HIS A 31 2.59 4.24 -6.82
CA HIS A 31 2.36 2.81 -6.64
C HIS A 31 2.83 2.00 -7.86
N SER A 32 3.03 0.68 -7.70
CA SER A 32 3.56 -0.18 -8.76
C SER A 32 2.57 -0.45 -9.92
N GLY A 33 1.28 -0.18 -9.71
CA GLY A 33 0.25 -0.37 -10.72
C GLY A 33 -0.07 -1.82 -11.09
N LYS A 34 0.45 -2.81 -10.34
CA LYS A 34 0.28 -4.24 -10.63
C LYS A 34 0.18 -5.09 -9.36
N TRP A 35 -0.66 -4.68 -8.45
CA TRP A 35 -0.93 -5.39 -7.20
C TRP A 35 -2.44 -5.35 -6.89
N PRO A 36 -3.29 -5.91 -7.78
CA PRO A 36 -4.73 -5.94 -7.59
C PRO A 36 -5.10 -6.86 -6.42
N PRO A 37 -6.16 -6.58 -5.69
CA PRO A 37 -7.14 -5.49 -5.87
C PRO A 37 -6.75 -4.17 -5.20
N TYR A 38 -5.55 -4.08 -4.62
CA TYR A 38 -5.10 -2.93 -3.84
C TYR A 38 -4.67 -1.75 -4.72
N ALA A 39 -3.84 -2.03 -5.73
CA ALA A 39 -3.25 -1.02 -6.59
C ALA A 39 -3.08 -1.54 -8.02
N ASP A 40 -3.93 -1.11 -8.94
CA ASP A 40 -3.86 -1.47 -10.36
C ASP A 40 -4.51 -0.38 -11.21
N ALA A 41 -3.80 0.06 -12.27
CA ALA A 41 -4.25 1.12 -13.17
C ALA A 41 -5.57 0.82 -13.90
N GLY A 42 -5.90 -0.47 -14.09
CA GLY A 42 -7.13 -0.94 -14.75
C GLY A 42 -8.35 -0.99 -13.82
N LEU A 43 -8.15 -0.85 -12.51
CA LEU A 43 -9.24 -0.92 -11.54
C LEU A 43 -9.91 0.44 -11.31
N PRO A 44 -11.20 0.47 -10.92
CA PRO A 44 -11.86 1.69 -10.48
C PRO A 44 -11.04 2.38 -9.38
N GLN A 45 -10.83 3.69 -9.52
CA GLN A 45 -10.01 4.51 -8.61
C GLN A 45 -8.58 3.95 -8.39
N GLN A 46 -8.09 3.15 -9.34
CA GLN A 46 -6.80 2.45 -9.31
C GLN A 46 -6.66 1.43 -8.17
N GLY A 47 -7.77 0.97 -7.59
CA GLY A 47 -7.83 -0.07 -6.57
C GLY A 47 -8.11 0.42 -5.16
N LEU A 48 -8.37 -0.54 -4.27
CA LEU A 48 -8.81 -0.30 -2.89
C LEU A 48 -7.86 0.61 -2.11
N ALA A 49 -6.58 0.28 -2.12
CA ALA A 49 -5.59 0.99 -1.34
C ALA A 49 -5.39 2.41 -1.87
N ILE A 50 -5.39 2.58 -3.21
CA ILE A 50 -5.21 3.89 -3.82
C ILE A 50 -6.41 4.79 -3.53
N GLU A 51 -7.66 4.31 -3.60
CA GLU A 51 -8.83 5.09 -3.25
C GLU A 51 -8.80 5.54 -1.78
N LEU A 52 -8.39 4.65 -0.85
CA LEU A 52 -8.24 5.00 0.57
C LEU A 52 -7.16 6.07 0.78
N VAL A 53 -5.98 5.89 0.20
CA VAL A 53 -4.85 6.81 0.34
C VAL A 53 -5.19 8.19 -0.21
N MET A 54 -5.72 8.24 -1.44
CA MET A 54 -6.08 9.51 -2.08
C MET A 54 -7.19 10.24 -1.32
N THR A 55 -8.17 9.51 -0.79
CA THR A 55 -9.26 10.09 0.01
C THR A 55 -8.75 10.63 1.34
N ALA A 56 -7.89 9.86 2.04
CA ALA A 56 -7.33 10.26 3.32
C ALA A 56 -6.42 11.50 3.19
N LEU A 57 -5.52 11.53 2.21
CA LEU A 57 -4.63 12.67 1.98
C LEU A 57 -5.41 13.94 1.60
N LYS A 58 -6.47 13.82 0.77
CA LYS A 58 -7.36 14.96 0.47
C LYS A 58 -8.07 15.47 1.71
N ARG A 59 -8.57 14.59 2.58
CA ARG A 59 -9.18 14.96 3.86
C ARG A 59 -8.19 15.60 4.84
N ALA A 60 -6.92 15.20 4.74
CA ALA A 60 -5.83 15.79 5.51
C ALA A 60 -5.40 17.19 5.00
N GLY A 61 -5.99 17.67 3.89
CA GLY A 61 -5.73 19.00 3.34
C GLY A 61 -4.64 19.06 2.27
N TYR A 62 -4.19 17.90 1.77
CA TYR A 62 -3.21 17.80 0.69
C TYR A 62 -3.87 17.72 -0.70
N THR A 63 -3.10 17.98 -1.74
CA THR A 63 -3.47 17.76 -3.15
C THR A 63 -2.63 16.61 -3.71
N PRO A 64 -3.02 15.33 -3.47
CA PRO A 64 -2.25 14.19 -3.94
C PRO A 64 -2.41 13.99 -5.45
N VAL A 65 -1.29 13.70 -6.13
CA VAL A 65 -1.22 13.34 -7.56
C VAL A 65 -0.65 11.93 -7.67
N VAL A 66 -1.37 11.02 -8.34
CA VAL A 66 -0.95 9.63 -8.49
C VAL A 66 0.03 9.47 -9.63
N ASN A 67 1.11 8.76 -9.37
CA ASN A 67 2.12 8.31 -10.32
C ASN A 67 2.20 6.77 -10.30
N ILE A 68 2.52 6.18 -11.44
CA ILE A 68 2.73 4.73 -11.58
C ILE A 68 4.12 4.50 -12.13
N ASP A 69 4.88 3.64 -11.49
CA ASP A 69 6.21 3.23 -11.96
C ASP A 69 6.49 1.75 -11.59
N SER A 70 7.59 1.19 -12.05
CA SER A 70 8.05 -0.13 -11.62
C SER A 70 8.56 -0.09 -10.17
N LEU A 71 8.44 -1.20 -9.44
CA LEU A 71 8.78 -1.23 -8.01
C LEU A 71 10.24 -0.82 -7.75
N ASP A 72 11.16 -1.28 -8.58
CA ASP A 72 12.59 -0.92 -8.52
C ASP A 72 12.81 0.60 -8.63
N ARG A 73 12.12 1.28 -9.58
CA ARG A 73 12.16 2.74 -9.72
C ARG A 73 11.50 3.47 -8.58
N ILE A 74 10.40 2.94 -8.06
CA ILE A 74 9.72 3.48 -6.88
C ILE A 74 10.67 3.48 -5.69
N LEU A 75 11.33 2.34 -5.42
CA LEU A 75 12.26 2.22 -4.29
C LEU A 75 13.45 3.15 -4.43
N GLU A 76 14.01 3.27 -5.63
CA GLU A 76 15.11 4.21 -5.88
C GLU A 76 14.64 5.66 -5.80
N GLY A 77 13.48 5.99 -6.39
CA GLY A 77 12.90 7.33 -6.35
C GLY A 77 12.59 7.79 -4.92
N GLY A 78 12.25 6.86 -4.02
CA GLY A 78 12.03 7.17 -2.61
C GLY A 78 13.29 7.56 -1.86
N LYS A 79 14.41 6.90 -2.16
CA LYS A 79 15.72 7.28 -1.62
C LYS A 79 16.17 8.66 -2.07
N LEU A 80 15.75 9.08 -3.25
CA LEU A 80 16.12 10.34 -3.89
C LEU A 80 15.08 11.46 -3.71
N GLY A 81 13.96 11.21 -3.01
CA GLY A 81 12.90 12.20 -2.83
C GLY A 81 12.12 12.56 -4.11
N VAL A 82 12.14 11.69 -5.15
CA VAL A 82 11.40 11.90 -6.40
C VAL A 82 9.88 11.80 -6.16
N TYR A 83 9.47 10.92 -5.24
CA TYR A 83 8.10 10.74 -4.81
C TYR A 83 7.98 11.06 -3.32
N ASP A 84 6.90 11.74 -2.94
CA ASP A 84 6.64 12.09 -1.55
C ASP A 84 6.06 10.91 -0.78
N VAL A 85 5.11 10.17 -1.39
CA VAL A 85 4.33 9.13 -0.71
C VAL A 85 4.29 7.84 -1.53
N PHE A 86 4.69 6.74 -0.93
CA PHE A 86 4.44 5.37 -1.39
C PHE A 86 3.09 4.91 -0.86
N ALA A 87 2.21 4.49 -1.74
CA ALA A 87 0.84 4.19 -1.34
C ALA A 87 0.70 2.87 -0.57
N THR A 88 1.48 1.83 -0.92
CA THR A 88 1.20 0.45 -0.48
C THR A 88 2.42 -0.34 0.01
N PRO A 89 3.44 0.25 0.65
CA PRO A 89 4.57 -0.55 1.12
C PRO A 89 4.17 -1.39 2.35
N TRP A 90 4.67 -2.62 2.38
CA TRP A 90 4.86 -3.34 3.64
C TRP A 90 6.08 -2.76 4.36
N PHE A 91 6.03 -2.73 5.68
CA PHE A 91 7.17 -2.28 6.48
C PHE A 91 8.41 -3.13 6.21
N SER A 92 9.58 -2.50 6.16
CA SER A 92 10.88 -3.15 6.07
C SER A 92 11.92 -2.27 6.78
N GLU A 93 12.78 -2.89 7.59
CA GLU A 93 13.87 -2.17 8.28
C GLU A 93 14.81 -1.48 7.29
N GLU A 94 15.10 -2.11 6.15
CA GLU A 94 15.89 -1.49 5.09
C GLU A 94 15.22 -0.22 4.57
N ARG A 95 13.90 -0.28 4.29
CA ARG A 95 13.17 0.85 3.75
C ARG A 95 12.90 1.93 4.78
N ASN A 96 12.84 1.57 6.06
CA ASN A 96 12.69 2.52 7.16
C ASN A 96 13.85 3.51 7.24
N GLN A 97 14.99 3.23 6.61
CA GLN A 97 16.11 4.16 6.52
C GLN A 97 15.79 5.39 5.66
N TYR A 98 14.89 5.26 4.67
CA TYR A 98 14.52 6.34 3.74
C TYR A 98 13.03 6.61 3.64
N LEU A 99 12.16 5.77 4.23
CA LEU A 99 10.72 5.98 4.35
C LEU A 99 10.33 6.13 5.82
N TYR A 100 9.43 7.06 6.09
CA TYR A 100 8.71 7.17 7.36
C TYR A 100 7.32 6.54 7.18
N TYR A 101 6.99 5.53 7.97
CA TYR A 101 5.75 4.78 7.81
C TYR A 101 4.61 5.37 8.66
N SER A 102 3.40 5.37 8.09
CA SER A 102 2.14 5.59 8.84
C SER A 102 1.82 4.39 9.73
N GLU A 103 0.78 4.50 10.56
CA GLU A 103 0.10 3.31 11.09
C GLU A 103 -0.49 2.48 9.93
N PRO A 104 -0.69 1.16 10.11
CA PRO A 104 -1.27 0.33 9.07
C PRO A 104 -2.72 0.73 8.80
N TYR A 105 -3.07 0.96 7.54
CA TYR A 105 -4.45 1.29 7.17
C TYR A 105 -5.22 0.11 6.57
N LEU A 106 -4.53 -0.96 6.14
CA LEU A 106 -5.06 -2.26 5.72
C LEU A 106 -4.17 -3.38 6.26
N GLU A 107 -4.70 -4.60 6.29
CA GLU A 107 -3.94 -5.82 6.58
C GLU A 107 -3.81 -6.69 5.33
N SER A 108 -2.67 -7.34 5.21
CA SER A 108 -2.29 -8.24 4.13
C SER A 108 -1.91 -9.60 4.72
N TYR A 109 -2.57 -10.65 4.29
CA TYR A 109 -2.33 -12.03 4.73
C TYR A 109 -1.46 -12.74 3.70
N ILE A 110 -0.16 -12.81 3.95
CA ILE A 110 0.79 -13.47 3.04
C ILE A 110 0.65 -14.97 3.18
N ARG A 111 0.17 -15.64 2.13
CA ARG A 111 -0.07 -17.08 2.12
C ARG A 111 0.71 -17.79 1.03
N PHE A 112 1.11 -19.01 1.33
CA PHE A 112 1.59 -19.91 0.30
C PHE A 112 0.42 -20.50 -0.49
N ILE A 113 0.66 -20.74 -1.77
CA ILE A 113 -0.19 -21.50 -2.65
C ILE A 113 0.61 -22.63 -3.30
N LYS A 114 -0.02 -23.80 -3.43
CA LYS A 114 0.56 -25.02 -4.00
C LYS A 114 -0.38 -25.64 -5.02
N LYS A 115 0.11 -26.62 -5.76
CA LYS A 115 -0.78 -27.54 -6.49
C LYS A 115 -1.55 -28.40 -5.49
N LYS A 116 -2.84 -28.64 -5.77
CA LYS A 116 -3.73 -29.37 -4.86
C LYS A 116 -3.31 -30.83 -4.66
N ASP A 117 -2.75 -31.46 -5.69
CA ASP A 117 -2.24 -32.83 -5.66
C ASP A 117 -0.96 -33.00 -4.86
N LYS A 118 -0.24 -31.89 -4.57
CA LYS A 118 0.99 -31.92 -3.77
C LYS A 118 0.64 -32.11 -2.29
N LYS A 119 1.13 -33.21 -1.71
CA LYS A 119 1.04 -33.48 -0.26
C LYS A 119 2.03 -32.60 0.49
N PHE A 120 1.59 -31.47 0.98
CA PHE A 120 2.38 -30.51 1.74
C PHE A 120 1.45 -29.60 2.56
N ASP A 121 1.81 -29.40 3.81
CA ASP A 121 1.20 -28.41 4.71
C ASP A 121 2.31 -27.55 5.32
N TYR A 122 1.98 -26.29 5.60
CA TYR A 122 2.91 -25.33 6.17
C TYR A 122 2.55 -25.04 7.62
N GLU A 123 3.46 -25.39 8.53
CA GLU A 123 3.36 -25.05 9.96
C GLU A 123 4.48 -24.15 10.44
N SER A 124 5.65 -24.24 9.82
CA SER A 124 6.84 -23.48 10.20
C SER A 124 7.83 -23.31 9.04
N SER A 125 8.80 -22.43 9.19
CA SER A 125 9.88 -22.23 8.23
C SER A 125 10.70 -23.52 7.96
N ALA A 126 10.70 -24.48 8.90
CA ALA A 126 11.41 -25.74 8.72
C ALA A 126 10.80 -26.60 7.61
N ASP A 127 9.49 -26.51 7.38
CA ASP A 127 8.76 -27.27 6.36
C ASP A 127 9.12 -26.81 4.94
N LEU A 128 9.64 -25.60 4.80
CA LEU A 128 10.05 -25.03 3.51
C LEU A 128 11.39 -25.55 3.01
N LYS A 129 12.09 -26.35 3.83
CA LYS A 129 13.42 -26.89 3.48
C LYS A 129 13.34 -27.78 2.25
N GLY A 130 14.15 -27.45 1.23
CA GLY A 130 14.21 -28.21 -0.03
C GLY A 130 13.08 -27.90 -1.01
N MET A 131 12.10 -27.05 -0.66
CA MET A 131 11.07 -26.58 -1.57
C MET A 131 11.60 -25.49 -2.47
N MET A 132 11.26 -25.53 -3.76
CA MET A 132 11.48 -24.44 -4.70
C MET A 132 10.31 -23.45 -4.57
N ILE A 133 10.60 -22.24 -4.06
CA ILE A 133 9.59 -21.23 -3.72
C ILE A 133 9.71 -20.05 -4.69
N GLY A 134 8.67 -19.83 -5.50
CA GLY A 134 8.59 -18.66 -6.35
C GLY A 134 8.30 -17.41 -5.52
N ILE A 135 9.10 -16.37 -5.69
CA ILE A 135 8.92 -15.07 -5.03
C ILE A 135 8.85 -13.96 -6.07
N VAL A 136 8.21 -12.85 -5.74
CA VAL A 136 8.30 -11.62 -6.52
C VAL A 136 9.51 -10.83 -6.03
N ALA A 137 10.33 -10.35 -6.97
CA ALA A 137 11.53 -9.57 -6.67
C ALA A 137 11.18 -8.35 -5.81
N ASP A 138 12.06 -8.01 -4.88
CA ASP A 138 11.99 -6.84 -4.01
C ASP A 138 10.77 -6.78 -3.06
N TYR A 139 9.99 -7.87 -2.94
CA TYR A 139 8.90 -7.93 -1.97
C TYR A 139 9.42 -8.17 -0.55
N ALA A 140 8.90 -7.39 0.40
CA ALA A 140 9.21 -7.50 1.83
C ALA A 140 8.20 -8.42 2.54
N TYR A 141 8.12 -9.71 2.16
CA TYR A 141 7.15 -10.67 2.69
C TYR A 141 7.19 -10.80 4.22
N ASP A 142 8.32 -11.26 4.72
CA ASP A 142 8.66 -11.43 6.13
C ASP A 142 10.17 -11.39 6.26
N GLU A 143 10.69 -10.75 7.30
CA GLU A 143 12.13 -10.51 7.41
C GLU A 143 12.92 -11.82 7.54
N THR A 144 12.46 -12.74 8.40
CA THR A 144 13.09 -14.05 8.59
C THR A 144 13.08 -14.87 7.30
N PHE A 145 11.93 -14.87 6.60
CA PHE A 145 11.79 -15.53 5.30
C PHE A 145 12.71 -14.89 4.26
N ASN A 146 12.71 -13.56 4.16
CA ASN A 146 13.50 -12.85 3.16
C ASN A 146 15.00 -13.02 3.37
N GLN A 147 15.49 -13.00 4.61
CA GLN A 147 16.91 -13.17 4.96
C GLN A 147 17.38 -14.62 4.93
N SER A 148 16.47 -15.61 4.94
CA SER A 148 16.83 -17.03 4.96
C SER A 148 17.62 -17.41 3.72
N ARG A 149 18.86 -17.86 3.92
CA ARG A 149 19.75 -18.38 2.87
C ARG A 149 19.58 -19.90 2.65
N ASN A 150 18.84 -20.56 3.53
CA ASN A 150 18.62 -22.00 3.48
C ASN A 150 17.39 -22.40 2.64
N LEU A 151 16.64 -21.43 2.13
CA LEU A 151 15.48 -21.63 1.27
C LEU A 151 15.87 -21.45 -0.20
N ILE A 152 15.29 -22.28 -1.07
CA ILE A 152 15.46 -22.17 -2.52
C ILE A 152 14.39 -21.21 -3.05
N LYS A 153 14.75 -19.95 -3.17
CA LYS A 153 13.86 -18.88 -3.67
C LYS A 153 14.14 -18.61 -5.14
N ILE A 154 13.10 -18.71 -5.97
CA ILE A 154 13.12 -18.42 -7.41
C ILE A 154 12.44 -17.09 -7.62
N SER A 155 13.22 -16.06 -7.96
CA SER A 155 12.70 -14.69 -8.11
C SER A 155 12.15 -14.44 -9.51
N GLU A 156 10.95 -13.86 -9.59
CA GLU A 156 10.30 -13.38 -10.81
C GLU A 156 9.85 -11.93 -10.66
N ARG A 157 9.54 -11.30 -11.79
CA ARG A 157 9.11 -9.88 -11.81
C ARG A 157 7.69 -9.67 -11.32
N ASN A 158 6.84 -10.69 -11.38
CA ASN A 158 5.43 -10.62 -10.99
C ASN A 158 4.89 -11.99 -10.59
N LEU A 159 3.75 -11.97 -9.88
CA LEU A 159 3.11 -13.17 -9.36
C LEU A 159 2.64 -14.12 -10.47
N ILE A 160 2.15 -13.63 -11.61
CA ILE A 160 1.66 -14.47 -12.71
C ILE A 160 2.75 -15.40 -13.24
N GLN A 161 3.98 -14.94 -13.35
CA GLN A 161 5.11 -15.80 -13.77
C GLN A 161 5.35 -16.92 -12.76
N ASN A 162 5.23 -16.66 -11.47
CA ASN A 162 5.32 -17.69 -10.43
C ASN A 162 4.15 -18.68 -10.50
N LEU A 163 2.91 -18.20 -10.67
CA LEU A 163 1.73 -19.05 -10.81
C LEU A 163 1.84 -19.98 -12.05
N LEU A 164 2.33 -19.47 -13.17
CA LEU A 164 2.59 -20.28 -14.37
C LEU A 164 3.66 -21.36 -14.11
N LYS A 165 4.76 -21.03 -13.41
CA LYS A 165 5.77 -22.02 -13.03
C LYS A 165 5.21 -23.05 -12.06
N LEU A 166 4.35 -22.64 -11.12
CA LEU A 166 3.69 -23.54 -10.17
C LEU A 166 2.79 -24.54 -10.89
N THR A 167 1.94 -24.10 -11.79
CA THR A 167 1.05 -25.00 -12.56
C THR A 167 1.81 -25.96 -13.46
N GLN A 168 2.97 -25.55 -13.98
CA GLN A 168 3.87 -26.37 -14.77
C GLN A 168 4.75 -27.32 -13.92
N GLY A 169 4.67 -27.26 -12.59
CA GLY A 169 5.50 -28.08 -11.68
C GLY A 169 6.97 -27.69 -11.67
N ARG A 170 7.32 -26.47 -12.11
CA ARG A 170 8.68 -25.95 -12.10
C ARG A 170 9.11 -25.36 -10.75
N ILE A 171 8.14 -25.04 -9.90
CA ILE A 171 8.30 -24.64 -8.50
C ILE A 171 7.29 -25.39 -7.66
N ASP A 172 7.55 -25.50 -6.37
CA ASP A 172 6.71 -26.23 -5.42
C ASP A 172 5.64 -25.38 -4.80
N LEU A 173 5.97 -24.12 -4.53
CA LEU A 173 5.15 -23.13 -3.85
C LEU A 173 5.36 -21.75 -4.49
N THR A 174 4.36 -20.91 -4.40
CA THR A 174 4.56 -19.46 -4.47
C THR A 174 3.74 -18.80 -3.37
N LEU A 175 3.91 -17.48 -3.17
CA LEU A 175 3.22 -16.74 -2.13
C LEU A 175 2.97 -15.31 -2.56
N ASP A 176 1.89 -14.77 -2.04
CA ASP A 176 1.54 -13.34 -2.07
C ASP A 176 0.43 -13.10 -1.05
N ASP A 177 -0.11 -11.87 -1.01
CA ASP A 177 -1.36 -11.60 -0.33
C ASP A 177 -2.50 -12.49 -0.84
N GLU A 178 -3.34 -12.99 0.06
CA GLU A 178 -4.41 -13.93 -0.31
C GLU A 178 -5.41 -13.34 -1.31
N LEU A 179 -5.75 -12.05 -1.22
CA LEU A 179 -6.67 -11.40 -2.16
C LEU A 179 -6.02 -11.18 -3.51
N VAL A 180 -4.71 -10.87 -3.53
CA VAL A 180 -3.93 -10.76 -4.77
C VAL A 180 -3.88 -12.11 -5.48
N LEU A 181 -3.56 -13.19 -4.75
CA LEU A 181 -3.57 -14.55 -5.29
C LEU A 181 -4.92 -14.91 -5.89
N GLN A 182 -6.01 -14.67 -5.15
CA GLN A 182 -7.38 -14.95 -5.60
C GLN A 182 -7.74 -14.13 -6.84
N TYR A 183 -7.43 -12.84 -6.83
CA TYR A 183 -7.71 -11.95 -7.95
C TYR A 183 -6.96 -12.38 -9.22
N GLU A 184 -5.65 -12.55 -9.12
CA GLU A 184 -4.79 -12.89 -10.26
C GLU A 184 -5.17 -14.24 -10.88
N ILE A 185 -5.45 -15.26 -10.06
CA ILE A 185 -5.88 -16.57 -10.55
C ILE A 185 -7.25 -16.47 -11.22
N ASN A 186 -8.23 -15.81 -10.60
CA ASN A 186 -9.56 -15.64 -11.16
C ASN A 186 -9.55 -14.90 -12.49
N GLN A 187 -8.71 -13.87 -12.60
CA GLN A 187 -8.66 -12.99 -13.76
C GLN A 187 -7.89 -13.61 -14.94
N TYR A 188 -6.73 -14.24 -14.66
CA TYR A 188 -5.82 -14.66 -15.71
C TYR A 188 -5.67 -16.18 -15.86
N MET A 189 -6.09 -16.94 -14.83
CA MET A 189 -5.95 -18.41 -14.81
C MET A 189 -7.20 -19.11 -14.26
N PRO A 190 -8.43 -18.75 -14.70
CA PRO A 190 -9.66 -19.23 -14.08
C PRO A 190 -9.79 -20.76 -14.12
N ASN A 191 -9.24 -21.40 -15.14
CA ASN A 191 -9.24 -22.86 -15.27
C ASN A 191 -8.29 -23.57 -14.27
N SER A 192 -7.34 -22.84 -13.69
CA SER A 192 -6.37 -23.40 -12.73
C SER A 192 -6.83 -23.32 -11.27
N MET A 193 -7.94 -22.65 -10.98
CA MET A 193 -8.48 -22.52 -9.61
C MET A 193 -8.77 -23.87 -8.96
N ALA A 194 -9.24 -24.85 -9.74
CA ALA A 194 -9.54 -26.20 -9.23
C ALA A 194 -8.28 -27.00 -8.84
N ASP A 195 -7.14 -26.68 -9.45
CA ASP A 195 -5.88 -27.41 -9.31
C ASP A 195 -4.93 -26.77 -8.30
N LEU A 196 -5.27 -25.59 -7.80
CA LEU A 196 -4.47 -24.84 -6.84
C LEU A 196 -5.12 -24.81 -5.45
N GLN A 197 -4.31 -24.69 -4.41
CA GLN A 197 -4.75 -24.64 -3.02
C GLN A 197 -3.94 -23.62 -2.23
N LEU A 198 -4.63 -22.63 -1.68
CA LEU A 198 -4.08 -21.74 -0.66
C LEU A 198 -3.88 -22.52 0.65
N LEU A 199 -2.73 -22.35 1.28
CA LEU A 199 -2.46 -22.93 2.58
C LEU A 199 -3.15 -22.10 3.68
N PRO A 200 -3.76 -22.77 4.70
CA PRO A 200 -4.58 -22.07 5.68
C PRO A 200 -3.76 -21.17 6.62
N LYS A 201 -2.52 -21.58 6.92
CA LYS A 201 -1.62 -20.80 7.78
C LYS A 201 -0.86 -19.76 6.97
N PRO A 202 -0.96 -18.47 7.29
CA PRO A 202 -0.17 -17.46 6.61
C PRO A 202 1.30 -17.54 7.02
N LEU A 203 2.21 -17.17 6.13
CA LEU A 203 3.61 -16.90 6.46
C LEU A 203 3.68 -15.73 7.44
N ALA A 204 2.94 -14.66 7.16
CA ALA A 204 2.87 -13.45 7.98
C ALA A 204 1.56 -12.71 7.73
N VAL A 205 1.15 -11.92 8.73
CA VAL A 205 0.16 -10.85 8.57
C VAL A 205 0.93 -9.53 8.55
N ARG A 206 0.78 -8.78 7.47
CA ARG A 206 1.53 -7.54 7.23
C ARG A 206 0.59 -6.34 7.22
N GLY A 207 0.97 -5.27 7.89
CA GLY A 207 0.32 -3.99 7.69
C GLY A 207 0.63 -3.41 6.32
N ILE A 208 -0.38 -2.84 5.65
CA ILE A 208 -0.19 -1.98 4.49
C ILE A 208 -0.21 -0.55 5.00
N HIS A 209 0.85 0.17 4.72
CA HIS A 209 1.11 1.54 5.18
C HIS A 209 1.17 2.51 4.00
N ILE A 210 1.14 3.81 4.25
CA ILE A 210 1.88 4.73 3.39
C ILE A 210 3.31 4.85 3.91
N GLY A 211 4.27 5.01 2.99
CA GLY A 211 5.64 5.36 3.32
C GLY A 211 5.94 6.75 2.80
N VAL A 212 6.25 7.70 3.65
CA VAL A 212 6.61 9.06 3.23
C VAL A 212 8.12 9.15 3.12
N SER A 213 8.62 9.66 1.98
CA SER A 213 10.07 9.85 1.80
C SER A 213 10.63 10.74 2.89
N ARG A 214 11.73 10.33 3.54
CA ARG A 214 12.41 11.16 4.55
C ARG A 214 13.12 12.38 3.97
N GLU A 215 13.28 12.43 2.64
CA GLU A 215 13.71 13.63 1.91
C GLU A 215 12.65 14.75 1.91
N ASN A 216 11.37 14.40 2.12
CA ASN A 216 10.32 15.39 2.36
C ASN A 216 10.43 15.89 3.82
N PRO A 217 10.68 17.20 4.07
CA PRO A 217 10.87 17.73 5.42
C PRO A 217 9.64 17.59 6.33
N ASP A 218 8.43 17.47 5.75
CA ASP A 218 7.18 17.30 6.47
C ASP A 218 6.75 15.82 6.60
N HIS A 219 7.65 14.83 6.37
CA HIS A 219 7.31 13.40 6.31
C HIS A 219 6.52 12.89 7.54
N GLU A 220 6.92 13.27 8.76
CA GLU A 220 6.21 12.87 9.98
C GLU A 220 4.81 13.50 10.07
N LYS A 221 4.71 14.76 9.70
CA LYS A 221 3.45 15.50 9.68
C LYS A 221 2.46 14.93 8.65
N ILE A 222 2.95 14.56 7.47
CA ILE A 222 2.14 13.93 6.41
C ILE A 222 1.60 12.59 6.89
N ALA A 223 2.46 11.72 7.47
CA ALA A 223 2.07 10.43 8.00
C ALA A 223 1.03 10.58 9.14
N ALA A 224 1.29 11.44 10.10
CA ALA A 224 0.36 11.69 11.21
C ALA A 224 -0.99 12.27 10.74
N ALA A 225 -0.99 13.15 9.74
CA ALA A 225 -2.20 13.71 9.15
C ALA A 225 -3.01 12.65 8.40
N PHE A 226 -2.33 11.75 7.69
CA PHE A 226 -2.93 10.59 7.05
C PHE A 226 -3.59 9.66 8.08
N ASP A 227 -2.88 9.29 9.15
CA ASP A 227 -3.40 8.42 10.23
C ASP A 227 -4.66 9.00 10.86
N LYS A 228 -4.66 10.30 11.15
CA LYS A 228 -5.83 11.03 11.67
C LYS A 228 -7.00 10.99 10.67
N ALA A 229 -6.72 11.13 9.37
CA ALA A 229 -7.74 11.07 8.34
C ALA A 229 -8.34 9.66 8.21
N ILE A 230 -7.51 8.61 8.23
CA ILE A 230 -7.97 7.21 8.23
C ILE A 230 -8.85 6.93 9.46
N ALA A 231 -8.44 7.36 10.66
CA ALA A 231 -9.23 7.20 11.87
C ALA A 231 -10.59 7.91 11.77
N ALA A 232 -10.64 9.12 11.19
CA ALA A 232 -11.87 9.84 10.93
C ALA A 232 -12.77 9.11 9.91
N MET A 233 -12.18 8.55 8.84
CA MET A 233 -12.90 7.76 7.84
C MET A 233 -13.49 6.48 8.41
N LYS A 234 -12.79 5.80 9.32
CA LYS A 234 -13.31 4.64 10.05
C LYS A 234 -14.48 5.03 10.95
N LYS A 235 -14.39 6.20 11.59
CA LYS A 235 -15.46 6.70 12.49
C LYS A 235 -16.72 7.12 11.75
N ASP A 236 -16.63 7.74 10.57
CA ASP A 236 -17.77 8.21 9.79
C ASP A 236 -18.33 7.17 8.79
N GLY A 237 -17.73 5.98 8.72
CA GLY A 237 -18.14 4.86 7.88
C GLY A 237 -17.67 4.96 6.41
N SER A 238 -17.01 6.05 6.01
CA SER A 238 -16.53 6.19 4.62
C SER A 238 -15.40 5.23 4.27
N TYR A 239 -14.60 4.81 5.27
CA TYR A 239 -13.62 3.74 5.10
C TYR A 239 -14.30 2.42 4.70
N ASP A 240 -15.32 1.99 5.45
CA ASP A 240 -16.04 0.74 5.20
C ASP A 240 -16.80 0.78 3.88
N LEU A 241 -17.30 1.96 3.50
CA LEU A 241 -17.95 2.16 2.20
C LEU A 241 -16.99 1.92 1.03
N ILE A 242 -15.76 2.45 1.11
CA ILE A 242 -14.72 2.24 0.10
C ILE A 242 -14.32 0.76 0.07
N VAL A 243 -14.05 0.16 1.22
CA VAL A 243 -13.67 -1.26 1.33
C VAL A 243 -14.75 -2.16 0.72
N SER A 244 -16.01 -1.99 1.12
CA SER A 244 -17.13 -2.82 0.62
C SER A 244 -17.34 -2.68 -0.89
N LYS A 245 -17.18 -1.50 -1.44
CA LYS A 245 -17.26 -1.24 -2.89
C LYS A 245 -16.23 -2.05 -3.66
N HIS A 246 -14.99 -2.14 -3.17
CA HIS A 246 -13.93 -2.90 -3.82
C HIS A 246 -14.04 -4.41 -3.62
N TYR A 247 -14.59 -4.89 -2.50
CA TYR A 247 -14.82 -6.33 -2.28
C TYR A 247 -15.76 -6.96 -3.30
N ILE A 248 -16.67 -6.19 -3.90
CA ILE A 248 -17.55 -6.67 -4.98
C ILE A 248 -16.72 -7.10 -6.20
N TYR A 249 -15.64 -6.42 -6.51
CA TYR A 249 -14.74 -6.76 -7.63
C TYR A 249 -13.85 -7.96 -7.35
N ILE A 250 -13.47 -8.19 -6.08
CA ILE A 250 -12.64 -9.34 -5.68
C ILE A 250 -13.41 -10.65 -5.80
N LYS A 251 -14.73 -10.65 -5.52
CA LYS A 251 -15.57 -11.84 -5.52
C LYS A 251 -16.23 -12.16 -6.86
N LYS A 252 -16.13 -11.27 -7.86
CA LYS A 252 -16.68 -11.60 -9.20
C LYS A 252 -15.68 -12.47 -9.96
N PRO A 253 -16.07 -13.68 -10.43
CA PRO A 253 -15.29 -14.39 -11.43
C PRO A 253 -15.18 -13.52 -12.69
N ALA A 254 -14.05 -13.60 -13.39
CA ALA A 254 -13.91 -13.01 -14.72
C ALA A 254 -15.06 -13.49 -15.61
N GLN A 255 -15.76 -12.54 -16.25
CA GLN A 255 -16.81 -12.86 -17.25
C GLN A 255 -16.16 -13.24 -18.55
#